data_1c1d63fc7cc329fa6e1fdc709bbd4a07
#
_entry.id   1c1d63fc7cc329fa6e1fdc709bbd4a07
#
_cell.length_a   1.000
_cell.length_b   1.000
_cell.length_c   1.000
_cell.angle_alpha   90.00
_cell.angle_beta   90.00
_cell.angle_gamma   90.00
#
_symmetry.space_group_name_H-M   'P 1'
#
loop_
_entity.id
_entity.type
_entity.pdbx_description
1 polymer ?
#
loop_
_entity_poly.entity_id
_entity_poly.type
_entity_poly.pdbx_seq_one_letter_code
_entity_poly.pdbx_strand_id
1 'polypeptide(L)'
;MFTALTLTAPAKINLSLRVTGRRDDGYHTLESLVAFAAFGDTLHLRRARATRFVIDGAGVFADESNLVMRALRCLEAYIGKALPTDIRLRKDLPVAAGLGGGSADAAAMLNGLNKLYNLDLSEAQREILGAKLGADVPACLASGPGWMTGTGVEITRLDDLPVADIVLVNPRIDLPTGSVFWWLG
;
A
#
# COMPACT_ATOMS: atom_id res chain seq x y z
N MET A 1 13.77 0.40 26.67
CA MET A 1 14.19 -0.23 25.40
C MET A 1 13.18 0.23 24.34
N PHE A 2 13.58 0.90 23.26
CA PHE A 2 12.61 1.30 22.23
C PHE A 2 12.24 0.06 21.41
N THR A 3 10.95 -0.26 21.36
CA THR A 3 10.43 -1.34 20.53
C THR A 3 10.70 -1.02 19.06
N ALA A 4 11.33 -1.94 18.35
CA ALA A 4 11.51 -1.86 16.91
C ALA A 4 10.59 -2.88 16.24
N LEU A 5 10.05 -2.54 15.08
CA LEU A 5 9.21 -3.40 14.26
C LEU A 5 9.80 -3.54 12.86
N THR A 6 9.70 -4.73 12.31
CA THR A 6 9.96 -4.99 10.90
C THR A 6 8.68 -5.54 10.29
N LEU A 7 8.24 -4.93 9.19
CA LEU A 7 7.03 -5.31 8.48
C LEU A 7 7.36 -5.54 7.00
N THR A 8 6.72 -6.51 6.40
CA THR A 8 6.72 -6.69 4.95
C THR A 8 5.57 -5.89 4.36
N ALA A 9 5.83 -5.24 3.24
CA ALA A 9 4.84 -4.57 2.38
C ALA A 9 4.72 -5.40 1.09
N PRO A 10 3.84 -6.41 1.05
CA PRO A 10 3.81 -7.41 0.00
C PRO A 10 3.33 -6.84 -1.32
N ALA A 11 3.86 -7.34 -2.45
CA ALA A 11 3.38 -6.99 -3.77
C ALA A 11 1.92 -7.41 -3.94
N LYS A 12 1.06 -6.48 -4.39
CA LYS A 12 -0.32 -6.77 -4.80
C LYS A 12 -0.31 -7.23 -6.26
N ILE A 13 -0.96 -8.34 -6.53
CA ILE A 13 -1.05 -8.93 -7.87
C ILE A 13 -2.51 -9.03 -8.26
N ASN A 14 -2.86 -8.42 -9.40
CA ASN A 14 -4.17 -8.66 -10.02
C ASN A 14 -4.07 -9.94 -10.84
N LEU A 15 -4.64 -11.04 -10.32
CA LEU A 15 -4.71 -12.33 -11.04
C LEU A 15 -5.68 -12.25 -12.21
N SER A 16 -6.71 -11.41 -12.10
CA SER A 16 -7.57 -10.97 -13.17
C SER A 16 -7.90 -9.50 -12.97
N LEU A 17 -8.12 -8.77 -14.06
CA LEU A 17 -8.63 -7.40 -14.03
C LEU A 17 -9.51 -7.18 -15.24
N ARG A 18 -10.74 -6.76 -14.99
CA ARG A 18 -11.72 -6.40 -16.00
C ARG A 18 -12.22 -4.98 -15.72
N VAL A 19 -12.15 -4.11 -16.72
CA VAL A 19 -12.84 -2.82 -16.68
C VAL A 19 -14.31 -3.06 -16.99
N THR A 20 -15.20 -2.65 -16.09
CA THR A 20 -16.65 -2.89 -16.21
C THR A 20 -17.42 -1.66 -16.64
N GLY A 21 -16.82 -0.49 -16.59
CA GLY A 21 -17.43 0.75 -17.03
C GLY A 21 -16.58 1.98 -16.71
N ARG A 22 -17.12 3.14 -17.03
CA ARG A 22 -16.54 4.44 -16.73
C ARG A 22 -17.58 5.31 -16.04
N ARG A 23 -17.17 6.00 -14.97
CA ARG A 23 -18.02 6.92 -14.21
C ARG A 23 -17.98 8.32 -14.83
N ASP A 24 -18.97 9.14 -14.50
CA ASP A 24 -19.04 10.55 -14.95
C ASP A 24 -17.87 11.40 -14.44
N ASP A 25 -17.26 11.01 -13.32
CA ASP A 25 -16.07 11.66 -12.75
C ASP A 25 -14.75 11.26 -13.46
N GLY A 26 -14.84 10.40 -14.50
CA GLY A 26 -13.71 9.95 -15.32
C GLY A 26 -13.00 8.72 -14.79
N TYR A 27 -13.32 8.24 -13.58
CA TYR A 27 -12.77 7.00 -13.04
C TYR A 27 -13.39 5.78 -13.73
N HIS A 28 -12.61 4.72 -13.89
CA HIS A 28 -13.11 3.44 -14.38
C HIS A 28 -13.60 2.59 -13.21
N THR A 29 -14.69 1.87 -13.44
CA THR A 29 -15.10 0.76 -12.59
C THR A 29 -14.42 -0.52 -13.06
N LEU A 30 -14.06 -1.36 -12.11
CA LEU A 30 -13.34 -2.60 -12.38
C LEU A 30 -13.79 -3.74 -11.49
N GLU A 31 -13.50 -4.94 -11.94
CA GLU A 31 -13.54 -6.17 -11.16
C GLU A 31 -12.15 -6.84 -11.24
N SER A 32 -11.62 -7.24 -10.10
CA SER A 32 -10.30 -7.84 -10.04
C SER A 32 -10.19 -8.86 -8.91
N LEU A 33 -9.66 -10.03 -9.25
CA LEU A 33 -9.18 -10.97 -8.25
C LEU A 33 -7.77 -10.57 -7.86
N VAL A 34 -7.57 -10.21 -6.59
CA VAL A 34 -6.26 -9.80 -6.08
C VAL A 34 -5.68 -10.84 -5.14
N ALA A 35 -4.36 -11.00 -5.22
CA ALA A 35 -3.56 -11.80 -4.32
C ALA A 35 -2.32 -11.02 -3.88
N PHE A 36 -1.65 -11.48 -2.84
CA PHE A 36 -0.42 -10.88 -2.34
C PHE A 36 0.72 -11.89 -2.40
N ALA A 37 1.86 -11.44 -2.93
CA ALA A 37 3.05 -12.29 -3.03
C ALA A 37 3.71 -12.47 -1.66
N ALA A 38 4.44 -13.56 -1.50
CA ALA A 38 5.25 -13.81 -0.30
C ALA A 38 6.47 -12.87 -0.21
N PHE A 39 6.70 -12.01 -1.22
CA PHE A 39 7.78 -11.03 -1.23
C PHE A 39 7.23 -9.60 -1.44
N GLY A 40 8.01 -8.62 -1.01
CA GLY A 40 7.63 -7.20 -1.08
C GLY A 40 8.71 -6.31 -0.50
N ASP A 41 8.40 -5.05 -0.36
CA ASP A 41 9.27 -4.09 0.31
C ASP A 41 9.33 -4.37 1.82
N THR A 42 10.35 -3.84 2.49
CA THR A 42 10.50 -4.03 3.93
C THR A 42 10.54 -2.69 4.65
N LEU A 43 9.69 -2.53 5.65
CA LEU A 43 9.60 -1.32 6.47
C LEU A 43 10.11 -1.62 7.88
N HIS A 44 11.14 -0.89 8.31
CA HIS A 44 11.64 -0.91 9.69
C HIS A 44 11.22 0.37 10.40
N LEU A 45 10.58 0.22 11.56
CA LEU A 45 10.06 1.32 12.37
C LEU A 45 10.61 1.24 13.78
N ARG A 46 11.00 2.39 14.34
CA ARG A 46 11.43 2.52 15.73
C ARG A 46 10.99 3.86 16.30
N ARG A 47 10.45 3.90 17.51
CA ARG A 47 10.18 5.17 18.20
C ARG A 47 11.47 5.99 18.32
N ALA A 48 11.37 7.30 18.09
CA ALA A 48 12.50 8.20 18.10
C ALA A 48 12.13 9.52 18.82
N ARG A 49 13.08 10.44 18.95
CA ARG A 49 12.83 11.80 19.46
C ARG A 49 12.37 12.74 18.35
N ALA A 50 12.74 12.44 17.11
CA ALA A 50 12.35 13.17 15.90
C ALA A 50 12.14 12.18 14.78
N THR A 51 11.26 12.51 13.83
CA THR A 51 11.02 11.68 12.65
C THR A 51 12.23 11.77 11.72
N ARG A 52 12.70 10.62 11.28
CA ARG A 52 13.72 10.44 10.25
C ARG A 52 13.22 9.40 9.27
N PHE A 53 13.36 9.66 7.97
CA PHE A 53 13.00 8.73 6.94
C PHE A 53 14.19 8.50 5.99
N VAL A 54 14.51 7.23 5.75
CA VAL A 54 15.58 6.79 4.85
C VAL A 54 15.03 5.69 3.95
N ILE A 55 15.40 5.71 2.68
CA ILE A 55 15.04 4.69 1.70
C ILE A 55 16.32 4.02 1.19
N ASP A 56 16.34 2.70 1.27
CA ASP A 56 17.36 1.87 0.62
C ASP A 56 16.72 1.33 -0.68
N GLY A 57 17.20 1.80 -1.83
CA GLY A 57 16.65 1.47 -3.16
C GLY A 57 16.67 2.67 -4.09
N ALA A 58 16.41 2.44 -5.37
CA ALA A 58 16.43 3.46 -6.40
C ALA A 58 15.02 3.92 -6.80
N GLY A 59 14.92 5.14 -7.34
CA GLY A 59 13.72 5.64 -8.02
C GLY A 59 12.63 6.21 -7.12
N VAL A 60 12.87 6.38 -5.82
CA VAL A 60 11.94 7.01 -4.87
C VAL A 60 12.66 8.00 -3.96
N PHE A 61 11.94 9.02 -3.51
CA PHE A 61 12.47 10.05 -2.62
C PHE A 61 11.95 9.88 -1.19
N ALA A 62 12.85 10.11 -0.21
CA ALA A 62 12.54 10.08 1.21
C ALA A 62 12.06 11.46 1.68
N ASP A 63 10.96 11.95 1.11
CA ASP A 63 10.37 13.24 1.41
C ASP A 63 8.88 13.15 1.76
N GLU A 64 8.24 14.29 2.00
CA GLU A 64 6.82 14.36 2.39
C GLU A 64 5.84 13.94 1.27
N SER A 65 6.28 13.84 0.02
CA SER A 65 5.47 13.33 -1.09
C SER A 65 5.33 11.81 -1.07
N ASN A 66 6.25 11.12 -0.40
CA ASN A 66 6.25 9.66 -0.29
C ASN A 66 5.03 9.16 0.50
N LEU A 67 4.38 8.11 0.01
CA LEU A 67 3.17 7.55 0.64
C LEU A 67 3.41 7.09 2.09
N VAL A 68 4.62 6.65 2.45
CA VAL A 68 5.00 6.32 3.84
C VAL A 68 4.90 7.56 4.73
N MET A 69 5.44 8.70 4.28
CA MET A 69 5.35 9.96 5.04
C MET A 69 3.93 10.50 5.07
N ARG A 70 3.21 10.42 3.96
CA ARG A 70 1.81 10.81 3.91
C ARG A 70 0.95 9.96 4.87
N ALA A 71 1.23 8.66 4.99
CA ALA A 71 0.56 7.77 5.95
C ALA A 71 0.83 8.19 7.40
N LEU A 72 2.09 8.53 7.73
CA LEU A 72 2.43 9.08 9.04
C LEU A 72 1.64 10.36 9.32
N ARG A 73 1.68 11.35 8.42
CA ARG A 73 0.98 12.64 8.59
C ARG A 73 -0.53 12.48 8.69
N CYS A 74 -1.11 11.60 7.87
CA CYS A 74 -2.54 11.29 7.92
C CYS A 74 -2.94 10.73 9.28
N LEU A 75 -2.14 9.82 9.83
CA LEU A 75 -2.40 9.22 11.13
C LEU A 75 -2.18 10.24 12.26
N GLU A 76 -1.09 11.02 12.25
CA GLU A 76 -0.84 12.08 13.24
C GLU A 76 -1.98 13.09 13.30
N ALA A 77 -2.48 13.51 12.13
CA ALA A 77 -3.63 14.41 12.03
C ALA A 77 -4.92 13.78 12.59
N TYR A 78 -5.12 12.49 12.35
CA TYR A 78 -6.30 11.77 12.84
C TYR A 78 -6.33 11.65 14.37
N ILE A 79 -5.18 11.35 14.98
CA ILE A 79 -5.10 11.18 16.44
C ILE A 79 -4.79 12.48 17.20
N GLY A 80 -4.48 13.58 16.49
CA GLY A 80 -4.11 14.87 17.08
C GLY A 80 -2.78 14.87 17.83
N LYS A 81 -1.85 13.96 17.48
CA LYS A 81 -0.59 13.79 18.19
C LYS A 81 0.54 13.39 17.25
N ALA A 82 1.74 13.98 17.46
CA ALA A 82 2.94 13.57 16.75
C ALA A 82 3.41 12.16 17.15
N LEU A 83 3.90 11.41 16.16
CA LEU A 83 4.44 10.06 16.30
C LEU A 83 5.90 10.01 15.81
N PRO A 84 6.85 10.59 16.53
CA PRO A 84 8.23 10.70 16.07
C PRO A 84 8.87 9.32 15.88
N THR A 85 9.15 8.96 14.64
CA THR A 85 9.55 7.61 14.23
C THR A 85 10.80 7.63 13.36
N ASP A 86 11.77 6.79 13.67
CA ASP A 86 12.87 6.44 12.77
C ASP A 86 12.37 5.37 11.80
N ILE A 87 12.34 5.70 10.51
CA ILE A 87 11.71 4.93 9.43
C ILE A 87 12.79 4.58 8.43
N ARG A 88 12.94 3.30 8.13
CA ARG A 88 13.76 2.82 7.02
C ARG A 88 12.92 1.94 6.12
N LEU A 89 12.82 2.32 4.85
CA LEU A 89 12.15 1.57 3.80
C LEU A 89 13.19 0.95 2.88
N ARG A 90 13.19 -0.38 2.74
CA ARG A 90 13.96 -1.08 1.72
C ARG A 90 13.03 -1.42 0.56
N LYS A 91 13.36 -0.87 -0.62
CA LYS A 91 12.59 -1.08 -1.86
C LYS A 91 13.15 -2.27 -2.63
N ASP A 92 12.45 -3.40 -2.54
CA ASP A 92 12.73 -4.61 -3.32
C ASP A 92 11.80 -4.71 -4.54
N LEU A 93 10.66 -4.01 -4.54
CA LEU A 93 9.72 -3.93 -5.66
C LEU A 93 10.13 -2.82 -6.65
N PRO A 94 10.07 -3.09 -7.97
CA PRO A 94 10.29 -2.03 -8.96
C PRO A 94 9.22 -0.95 -8.86
N VAL A 95 9.62 0.30 -9.04
CA VAL A 95 8.71 1.46 -9.02
C VAL A 95 7.85 1.46 -10.28
N ALA A 96 6.61 1.93 -10.18
CA ALA A 96 5.64 2.01 -11.28
C ALA A 96 5.39 0.67 -12.03
N ALA A 97 5.57 -0.45 -11.36
CA ALA A 97 5.44 -1.79 -11.95
C ALA A 97 4.01 -2.37 -11.90
N GLY A 98 3.02 -1.61 -11.44
CA GLY A 98 1.65 -2.13 -11.27
C GLY A 98 1.46 -3.10 -10.09
N LEU A 99 2.46 -3.22 -9.20
CA LEU A 99 2.47 -4.16 -8.07
C LEU A 99 1.96 -3.55 -6.75
N GLY A 100 1.41 -2.34 -6.78
CA GLY A 100 0.89 -1.68 -5.60
C GLY A 100 1.94 -1.34 -4.53
N GLY A 101 3.25 -1.34 -4.86
CA GLY A 101 4.34 -1.22 -3.89
C GLY A 101 4.21 -0.01 -2.96
N GLY A 102 3.98 1.19 -3.49
CA GLY A 102 3.79 2.39 -2.66
C GLY A 102 2.55 2.31 -1.76
N SER A 103 1.47 1.69 -2.23
CA SER A 103 0.26 1.47 -1.43
C SER A 103 0.49 0.43 -0.33
N ALA A 104 1.27 -0.61 -0.62
CA ALA A 104 1.67 -1.61 0.37
C ALA A 104 2.59 -0.98 1.44
N ASP A 105 3.52 -0.10 1.05
CA ASP A 105 4.37 0.65 1.97
C ASP A 105 3.53 1.51 2.93
N ALA A 106 2.55 2.25 2.39
CA ALA A 106 1.64 3.07 3.19
C ALA A 106 0.79 2.24 4.16
N ALA A 107 0.28 1.10 3.69
CA ALA A 107 -0.48 0.16 4.52
C ALA A 107 0.40 -0.42 5.65
N ALA A 108 1.61 -0.85 5.33
CA ALA A 108 2.59 -1.32 6.33
C ALA A 108 2.91 -0.21 7.34
N MET A 109 3.01 1.05 6.90
CA MET A 109 3.22 2.19 7.79
C MET A 109 2.06 2.39 8.76
N LEU A 110 0.80 2.41 8.29
CA LEU A 110 -0.39 2.53 9.14
C LEU A 110 -0.47 1.40 10.16
N ASN A 111 -0.30 0.15 9.71
CA ASN A 111 -0.30 -1.03 10.59
C ASN A 111 0.85 -0.98 11.59
N GLY A 112 2.03 -0.60 11.13
CA GLY A 112 3.23 -0.50 11.95
C GLY A 112 3.13 0.55 13.04
N LEU A 113 2.64 1.75 12.72
CA LEU A 113 2.43 2.82 13.70
C LEU A 113 1.35 2.45 14.70
N ASN A 114 0.23 1.85 14.25
CA ASN A 114 -0.82 1.37 15.14
C ASN A 114 -0.24 0.42 16.20
N LYS A 115 0.59 -0.54 15.78
CA LYS A 115 1.26 -1.49 16.68
C LYS A 115 2.35 -0.83 17.51
N LEU A 116 3.22 -0.02 16.89
CA LEU A 116 4.37 0.60 17.55
C LEU A 116 3.96 1.52 18.69
N TYR A 117 2.86 2.25 18.53
CA TYR A 117 2.37 3.25 19.49
C TYR A 117 1.19 2.78 20.32
N ASN A 118 0.70 1.53 20.12
CA ASN A 118 -0.47 0.94 20.80
C ASN A 118 -1.69 1.88 20.68
N LEU A 119 -2.05 2.21 19.43
CA LEU A 119 -3.13 3.19 19.17
C LEU A 119 -4.52 2.55 19.22
N ASP A 120 -4.59 1.22 19.20
CA ASP A 120 -5.82 0.42 19.24
C ASP A 120 -6.84 0.79 18.14
N LEU A 121 -6.35 1.23 16.98
CA LEU A 121 -7.20 1.53 15.84
C LEU A 121 -7.82 0.26 15.29
N SER A 122 -9.13 0.27 15.13
CA SER A 122 -9.86 -0.81 14.46
C SER A 122 -9.45 -0.93 12.98
N GLU A 123 -9.78 -2.05 12.37
CA GLU A 123 -9.54 -2.26 10.95
C GLU A 123 -10.27 -1.21 10.10
N ALA A 124 -11.55 -0.96 10.38
CA ALA A 124 -12.35 0.04 9.70
C ALA A 124 -11.75 1.46 9.77
N GLN A 125 -11.19 1.85 10.92
CA GLN A 125 -10.51 3.14 11.04
C GLN A 125 -9.26 3.23 10.16
N ARG A 126 -8.47 2.15 10.09
CA ARG A 126 -7.27 2.09 9.24
C ARG A 126 -7.64 2.09 7.75
N GLU A 127 -8.73 1.41 7.36
CA GLU A 127 -9.26 1.42 5.99
C GLU A 127 -9.71 2.82 5.57
N ILE A 128 -10.42 3.56 6.43
CA ILE A 128 -10.80 4.97 6.18
C ILE A 128 -9.55 5.84 5.97
N LEU A 129 -8.50 5.66 6.76
CA LEU A 129 -7.24 6.38 6.60
C LEU A 129 -6.53 5.96 5.31
N GLY A 130 -6.51 4.67 5.02
CA GLY A 130 -5.94 4.11 3.80
C GLY A 130 -6.59 4.65 2.54
N ALA A 131 -7.91 4.74 2.50
CA ALA A 131 -8.65 5.28 1.36
C ALA A 131 -8.29 6.73 1.02
N LYS A 132 -7.89 7.54 2.03
CA LYS A 132 -7.40 8.92 1.81
C LYS A 132 -6.01 8.98 1.16
N LEU A 133 -5.24 7.91 1.25
CA LEU A 133 -3.87 7.82 0.73
C LEU A 133 -3.84 7.32 -0.71
N GLY A 134 -4.74 6.39 -1.06
CA GLY A 134 -4.85 5.84 -2.39
C GLY A 134 -5.82 4.68 -2.46
N ALA A 135 -6.38 4.42 -3.65
CA ALA A 135 -7.41 3.39 -3.88
C ALA A 135 -6.95 1.97 -3.51
N ASP A 136 -5.67 1.65 -3.71
CA ASP A 136 -5.11 0.33 -3.42
C ASP A 136 -4.72 0.12 -1.94
N VAL A 137 -4.65 1.20 -1.13
CA VAL A 137 -4.17 1.09 0.26
C VAL A 137 -5.09 0.24 1.14
N PRO A 138 -6.43 0.33 1.04
CA PRO A 138 -7.33 -0.54 1.80
C PRO A 138 -7.08 -2.03 1.51
N ALA A 139 -6.88 -2.41 0.24
CA ALA A 139 -6.51 -3.78 -0.14
C ALA A 139 -5.21 -4.24 0.53
N CYS A 140 -4.20 -3.37 0.52
CA CYS A 140 -2.90 -3.66 1.12
C CYS A 140 -2.96 -3.75 2.65
N LEU A 141 -3.88 -3.05 3.32
CA LEU A 141 -4.08 -3.15 4.77
C LEU A 141 -4.56 -4.56 5.17
N ALA A 142 -5.45 -5.13 4.38
CA ALA A 142 -5.93 -6.50 4.58
C ALA A 142 -4.86 -7.55 4.28
N SER A 143 -4.01 -7.31 3.27
CA SER A 143 -2.92 -8.19 2.80
C SER A 143 -3.34 -9.65 2.58
N GLY A 144 -4.60 -9.88 2.22
CA GLY A 144 -5.18 -11.18 1.95
C GLY A 144 -5.87 -11.23 0.58
N PRO A 145 -6.16 -12.43 0.04
CA PRO A 145 -6.85 -12.55 -1.22
C PRO A 145 -8.23 -11.89 -1.17
N GLY A 146 -8.64 -11.28 -2.27
CA GLY A 146 -9.91 -10.58 -2.30
C GLY A 146 -10.43 -10.32 -3.69
N TRP A 147 -11.75 -10.14 -3.78
CA TRP A 147 -12.45 -9.66 -4.95
C TRP A 147 -12.64 -8.16 -4.84
N MET A 148 -12.02 -7.42 -5.72
CA MET A 148 -12.00 -5.97 -5.74
C MET A 148 -13.00 -5.45 -6.78
N THR A 149 -13.83 -4.48 -6.39
CA THR A 149 -14.88 -3.90 -7.25
C THR A 149 -14.90 -2.37 -7.18
N GLY A 150 -15.83 -1.77 -7.92
CA GLY A 150 -15.98 -0.33 -7.99
C GLY A 150 -14.77 0.35 -8.61
N THR A 151 -14.26 1.41 -8.01
CA THR A 151 -13.02 2.07 -8.44
C THR A 151 -11.76 1.42 -7.87
N GLY A 152 -11.87 0.20 -7.35
CA GLY A 152 -10.77 -0.53 -6.73
C GLY A 152 -10.68 -0.35 -5.20
N VAL A 153 -11.67 0.29 -4.59
CA VAL A 153 -11.70 0.54 -3.14
C VAL A 153 -12.56 -0.46 -2.36
N GLU A 154 -13.51 -1.10 -3.03
CA GLU A 154 -14.39 -2.08 -2.42
C GLU A 154 -13.75 -3.47 -2.51
N ILE A 155 -13.55 -4.14 -1.36
CA ILE A 155 -12.88 -5.44 -1.30
C ILE A 155 -13.75 -6.41 -0.52
N THR A 156 -14.14 -7.49 -1.19
CA THR A 156 -14.70 -8.66 -0.54
C THR A 156 -13.57 -9.66 -0.31
N ARG A 157 -13.26 -9.93 0.94
CA ARG A 157 -12.23 -10.91 1.30
C ARG A 157 -12.64 -12.30 0.86
N LEU A 158 -11.68 -13.05 0.39
CA LEU A 158 -11.80 -14.47 0.13
C LEU A 158 -11.11 -15.24 1.25
N ASP A 159 -11.74 -16.32 1.69
CA ASP A 159 -11.21 -17.12 2.79
C ASP A 159 -9.92 -17.83 2.39
N ASP A 160 -9.81 -18.24 1.12
CA ASP A 160 -8.65 -18.97 0.62
C ASP A 160 -8.47 -18.83 -0.89
N LEU A 161 -7.21 -18.89 -1.33
CA LEU A 161 -6.80 -19.11 -2.71
C LEU A 161 -5.76 -20.23 -2.72
N PRO A 162 -5.72 -21.07 -3.77
CA PRO A 162 -4.66 -22.05 -3.91
C PRO A 162 -3.28 -21.39 -3.87
N VAL A 163 -2.36 -21.98 -3.12
CA VAL A 163 -0.95 -21.55 -3.15
C VAL A 163 -0.40 -21.85 -4.54
N ALA A 164 0.18 -20.86 -5.18
CA ALA A 164 0.78 -20.97 -6.51
C ALA A 164 2.12 -20.25 -6.55
N ASP A 165 3.06 -20.80 -7.28
CA ASP A 165 4.31 -20.15 -7.61
C ASP A 165 4.06 -19.09 -8.69
N ILE A 166 4.58 -17.87 -8.49
CA ILE A 166 4.42 -16.73 -9.41
C ILE A 166 5.79 -16.23 -9.82
N VAL A 167 5.99 -16.09 -11.13
CA VAL A 167 7.14 -15.41 -11.70
C VAL A 167 6.71 -14.05 -12.23
N LEU A 168 7.32 -12.99 -11.71
CA LEU A 168 7.08 -11.62 -12.14
C LEU A 168 8.19 -11.19 -13.10
N VAL A 169 7.79 -10.76 -14.29
CA VAL A 169 8.70 -10.23 -15.32
C VAL A 169 8.35 -8.78 -15.57
N ASN A 170 9.31 -7.88 -15.33
CA ASN A 170 9.14 -6.45 -15.55
C ASN A 170 10.23 -5.93 -16.51
N PRO A 171 9.87 -5.33 -17.65
CA PRO A 171 10.83 -4.81 -18.62
C PRO A 171 11.52 -3.51 -18.16
N ARG A 172 11.17 -2.99 -16.97
CA ARG A 172 11.65 -1.72 -16.42
C ARG A 172 11.33 -0.51 -17.30
N ILE A 173 10.19 -0.56 -17.97
CA ILE A 173 9.62 0.57 -18.71
C ILE A 173 8.48 1.12 -17.87
N ASP A 174 8.57 2.39 -17.49
CA ASP A 174 7.52 3.05 -16.72
C ASP A 174 6.24 3.18 -17.54
N LEU A 175 5.16 2.63 -17.01
CA LEU A 175 3.84 2.73 -17.61
C LEU A 175 2.86 3.32 -16.58
N PRO A 176 2.56 4.61 -16.68
CA PRO A 176 1.61 5.26 -15.78
C PRO A 176 0.23 4.62 -15.87
N THR A 177 -0.36 4.27 -14.72
CA THR A 177 -1.67 3.62 -14.64
C THR A 177 -2.75 4.39 -15.41
N GLY A 178 -2.76 5.72 -15.32
CA GLY A 178 -3.71 6.57 -16.05
C GLY A 178 -3.63 6.41 -17.58
N SER A 179 -2.43 6.20 -18.12
CA SER A 179 -2.25 5.96 -19.56
C SER A 179 -2.84 4.61 -19.98
N VAL A 180 -2.69 3.57 -19.15
CA VAL A 180 -3.26 2.25 -19.44
C VAL A 180 -4.78 2.31 -19.51
N PHE A 181 -5.42 2.94 -18.53
CA PHE A 181 -6.88 3.07 -18.50
C PHE A 181 -7.41 3.97 -19.61
N TRP A 182 -6.65 4.99 -20.01
CA TRP A 182 -7.05 5.86 -21.13
C TRP A 182 -7.16 5.11 -22.47
N TRP A 183 -6.31 4.09 -22.69
CA TRP A 183 -6.35 3.25 -23.90
C TRP A 183 -7.52 2.24 -23.92
N LEU A 184 -8.16 2.02 -22.78
CA LEU A 184 -9.27 1.08 -22.67
C LEU A 184 -10.65 1.72 -22.95
N GLY A 185 -10.68 3.02 -23.34
CA GLY A 185 -11.87 3.73 -23.79
C GLY A 185 -12.55 4.53 -22.76
#